data_d2c25727a2b1dd4375b1020a6a20a09d
#
_entry.id   d2c25727a2b1dd4375b1020a6a20a09d
#
_cell.length_a   1.000
_cell.length_b   1.000
_cell.length_c   1.000
_cell.angle_alpha   90.00
_cell.angle_beta   90.00
_cell.angle_gamma   90.00
#
_symmetry.space_group_name_H-M   'P 1'
#
loop_
_entity.id
_entity.type
_entity.pdbx_description
1 polymer ?
#
loop_
_entity_poly.entity_id
_entity_poly.type
_entity_poly.pdbx_seq_one_letter_code
_entity_poly.pdbx_strand_id
1 'polypeptide(L)' 'PGDWRTTPEKDIKDLKSLSARQREILTMLAAGESNKEIGRALNISTGTVKAHLESLYRRLEVKNRTQAAMMLNISS' A
#
# COMPACT_ATOMS: atom_id res chain seq x y z
N PRO A 1 -13.53 -26.13 -9.90
CA PRO A 1 -12.24 -25.62 -10.35
C PRO A 1 -12.08 -24.13 -10.22
N GLY A 2 -13.19 -23.41 -10.25
CA GLY A 2 -13.12 -21.98 -10.07
C GLY A 2 -12.64 -21.55 -8.70
N ASP A 3 -12.88 -22.38 -7.73
CA ASP A 3 -12.58 -22.03 -6.34
C ASP A 3 -11.09 -21.91 -6.07
N TRP A 4 -10.30 -22.77 -6.67
CA TRP A 4 -8.87 -22.75 -6.41
C TRP A 4 -8.22 -21.47 -6.93
N ARG A 5 -8.82 -20.83 -7.90
CA ARG A 5 -8.29 -19.56 -8.40
C ARG A 5 -8.71 -18.38 -7.53
N THR A 6 -9.81 -18.53 -6.84
CA THR A 6 -10.36 -17.43 -6.07
C THR A 6 -9.45 -17.04 -4.91
N THR A 7 -8.91 -18.03 -4.20
CA THR A 7 -8.10 -17.75 -3.02
C THR A 7 -6.80 -17.00 -3.33
N PRO A 8 -5.97 -17.48 -4.28
CA PRO A 8 -4.76 -16.73 -4.64
C PRO A 8 -5.08 -15.37 -5.24
N GLU A 9 -6.18 -15.29 -5.98
CA GLU A 9 -6.59 -14.03 -6.56
C GLU A 9 -6.93 -13.00 -5.49
N LYS A 10 -7.51 -13.45 -4.40
CA LYS A 10 -7.89 -12.56 -3.33
C LYS A 10 -6.67 -11.90 -2.69
N ASP A 11 -5.64 -12.69 -2.44
CA ASP A 11 -4.41 -12.16 -1.85
C ASP A 11 -3.72 -11.20 -2.80
N ILE A 12 -3.65 -11.57 -4.06
CA ILE A 12 -3.06 -10.72 -5.09
C ILE A 12 -3.91 -9.49 -5.28
N LYS A 13 -5.22 -9.65 -5.15
CA LYS A 13 -6.16 -8.57 -5.37
C LYS A 13 -5.91 -7.41 -4.40
N ASP A 14 -5.51 -7.70 -3.17
CA ASP A 14 -5.26 -6.65 -2.20
C ASP A 14 -4.21 -5.66 -2.70
N LEU A 15 -3.12 -6.17 -3.28
CA LEU A 15 -2.11 -5.30 -3.84
C LEU A 15 -2.52 -4.75 -5.21
N LYS A 16 -3.12 -5.58 -6.03
CA LYS A 16 -3.52 -5.17 -7.37
C LYS A 16 -4.66 -4.16 -7.35
N SER A 17 -5.46 -4.16 -6.29
CA SER A 17 -6.57 -3.21 -6.18
C SER A 17 -6.09 -1.82 -5.82
N LEU A 18 -4.83 -1.67 -5.43
CA LEU A 18 -4.29 -0.35 -5.14
C LEU A 18 -4.13 0.45 -6.42
N SER A 19 -4.41 1.75 -6.32
CA SER A 19 -4.18 2.63 -7.46
C SER A 19 -2.67 2.76 -7.69
N ALA A 20 -2.28 3.26 -8.85
CA ALA A 20 -0.88 3.49 -9.15
C ALA A 20 -0.25 4.38 -8.10
N ARG A 21 -0.95 5.42 -7.68
CA ARG A 21 -0.45 6.33 -6.66
C ARG A 21 -0.27 5.64 -5.32
N GLN A 22 -1.22 4.80 -4.94
CA GLN A 22 -1.13 4.07 -3.68
C GLN A 22 0.03 3.09 -3.70
N ARG A 23 0.30 2.47 -4.82
CA ARG A 23 1.44 1.55 -4.95
C ARG A 23 2.76 2.30 -4.84
N GLU A 24 2.84 3.47 -5.43
CA GLU A 24 4.02 4.31 -5.30
C GLU A 24 4.27 4.67 -3.83
N ILE A 25 3.20 5.07 -3.15
CA ILE A 25 3.30 5.45 -1.75
C ILE A 25 3.73 4.26 -0.90
N LEU A 26 3.16 3.09 -1.17
CA LEU A 26 3.53 1.89 -0.44
C LEU A 26 5.00 1.55 -0.66
N THR A 27 5.48 1.68 -1.88
CA THR A 27 6.89 1.42 -2.19
C THR A 27 7.80 2.36 -1.41
N MET A 28 7.46 3.63 -1.38
CA MET A 28 8.25 4.62 -0.64
C MET A 28 8.20 4.36 0.85
N LEU A 29 7.03 3.99 1.34
CA LEU A 29 6.85 3.68 2.74
C LEU A 29 7.72 2.48 3.13
N ALA A 30 7.75 1.46 2.30
CA ALA A 30 8.57 0.28 2.55
C ALA A 30 10.06 0.61 2.50
N ALA A 31 10.44 1.65 1.76
CA ALA A 31 11.81 2.11 1.71
C ALA A 31 12.19 2.96 2.91
N GLY A 32 11.23 3.23 3.81
CA GLY A 32 11.52 3.96 5.03
C GLY A 32 11.31 5.46 4.93
N GLU A 33 10.68 5.95 3.88
CA GLU A 33 10.49 7.38 3.72
C GLU A 33 9.36 7.87 4.60
N SER A 34 9.51 9.08 5.11
CA SER A 34 8.49 9.71 5.94
C SER A 34 7.37 10.26 5.05
N ASN A 35 6.24 10.61 5.69
CA ASN A 35 5.14 11.23 4.96
C ASN A 35 5.59 12.51 4.27
N LYS A 36 6.45 13.27 4.94
CA LYS A 36 6.96 14.51 4.38
C LYS A 36 7.79 14.23 3.12
N GLU A 37 8.63 13.22 3.18
CA GLU A 37 9.46 12.86 2.03
C GLU A 37 8.61 12.33 0.89
N ILE A 38 7.63 11.52 1.20
CA ILE A 38 6.72 11.01 0.18
C ILE A 38 5.95 12.15 -0.47
N GLY A 39 5.44 13.08 0.34
CA GLY A 39 4.71 14.21 -0.19
C GLY A 39 5.56 15.07 -1.09
N ARG A 40 6.81 15.27 -0.71
CA ARG A 40 7.74 16.07 -1.52
C ARG A 40 8.04 15.36 -2.84
N ALA A 41 8.28 14.06 -2.78
CA ALA A 41 8.60 13.30 -3.99
C ALA A 41 7.44 13.28 -4.97
N LEU A 42 6.22 13.21 -4.46
CA LEU A 42 5.02 13.14 -5.30
C LEU A 42 4.37 14.48 -5.52
N ASN A 43 4.92 15.52 -4.90
CA ASN A 43 4.41 16.88 -5.02
C ASN A 43 2.97 16.99 -4.51
N ILE A 44 2.72 16.41 -3.37
CA ILE A 44 1.43 16.48 -2.67
C ILE A 44 1.68 16.83 -1.21
N SER A 45 0.64 17.27 -0.51
CA SER A 45 0.78 17.64 0.89
C SER A 45 0.92 16.41 1.76
N THR A 46 1.48 16.59 2.96
CA THR A 46 1.57 15.49 3.93
C THR A 46 0.19 15.00 4.34
N GLY A 47 -0.79 15.92 4.38
CA GLY A 47 -2.17 15.53 4.66
C GLY A 47 -2.72 14.61 3.60
N THR A 48 -2.40 14.88 2.34
CA THR A 48 -2.82 14.01 1.25
C THR A 48 -2.14 12.65 1.33
N VAL A 49 -0.85 12.64 1.68
CA VAL A 49 -0.14 11.38 1.88
C VAL A 49 -0.81 10.57 2.99
N LYS A 50 -1.14 11.23 4.09
CA LYS A 50 -1.79 10.56 5.20
C LYS A 50 -3.12 9.97 4.79
N ALA A 51 -3.90 10.69 4.00
CA ALA A 51 -5.18 10.19 3.52
C ALA A 51 -5.00 8.96 2.64
N HIS A 52 -4.00 8.98 1.78
CA HIS A 52 -3.69 7.82 0.95
C HIS A 52 -3.27 6.63 1.81
N LEU A 53 -2.47 6.88 2.84
CA LEU A 53 -2.02 5.81 3.72
C LEU A 53 -3.18 5.18 4.47
N GLU A 54 -4.10 5.97 4.96
CA GLU A 54 -5.26 5.45 5.66
C GLU A 54 -6.10 4.57 4.74
N SER A 55 -6.30 5.01 3.51
CA SER A 55 -7.02 4.24 2.52
C SER A 55 -6.28 2.94 2.19
N LEU A 56 -4.97 3.03 2.08
CA LEU A 56 -4.11 1.90 1.76
C LEU A 56 -4.14 0.87 2.88
N TYR A 57 -4.03 1.32 4.13
CA TYR A 57 -4.11 0.41 5.28
C TYR A 57 -5.44 -0.33 5.28
N ARG A 58 -6.51 0.36 4.97
CA ARG A 58 -7.84 -0.25 4.94
C ARG A 58 -7.92 -1.30 3.86
N ARG A 59 -7.39 -1.01 2.69
CA ARG A 59 -7.44 -1.96 1.57
C ARG A 59 -6.60 -3.20 1.84
N LEU A 60 -5.44 -3.03 2.47
CA LEU A 60 -4.57 -4.15 2.79
C LEU A 60 -4.96 -4.83 4.09
N GLU A 61 -5.94 -4.27 4.80
CA GLU A 61 -6.39 -4.81 6.08
C GLU A 61 -5.26 -4.90 7.08
N VAL A 62 -4.42 -3.86 7.10
CA VAL A 62 -3.34 -3.75 8.06
C VAL A 62 -3.63 -2.60 9.00
N LYS A 63 -2.99 -2.61 10.17
CA LYS A 63 -3.31 -1.66 11.22
C LYS A 63 -2.34 -0.49 11.31
N ASN A 64 -1.15 -0.66 10.77
CA ASN A 64 -0.14 0.38 10.92
C ASN A 64 0.85 0.32 9.76
N ARG A 65 1.76 1.28 9.82
CA ARG A 65 2.76 1.48 8.78
C ARG A 65 3.68 0.27 8.61
N THR A 66 4.09 -0.30 9.72
CA THR A 66 5.00 -1.44 9.69
C THR A 66 4.37 -2.63 8.99
N GLN A 67 3.11 -2.90 9.31
CA GLN A 67 2.40 -4.01 8.67
C GLN A 67 2.24 -3.78 7.18
N ALA A 68 1.97 -2.54 6.78
CA ALA A 68 1.83 -2.20 5.37
C ALA A 68 3.14 -2.45 4.61
N ALA A 69 4.25 -2.03 5.21
CA ALA A 69 5.55 -2.23 4.60
C ALA A 69 5.88 -3.72 4.45
N MET A 70 5.50 -4.50 5.46
CA MET A 70 5.73 -5.93 5.42
C MET A 70 4.93 -6.62 4.32
N MET A 71 3.76 -6.11 4.00
CA MET A 71 2.96 -6.68 2.92
C MET A 71 3.72 -6.64 1.60
N LEU A 72 4.39 -5.53 1.32
CA LEU A 72 5.15 -5.41 0.09
C LEU A 72 6.33 -6.38 0.08
N ASN A 73 7.03 -6.51 1.21
CA ASN A 73 8.17 -7.41 1.31
C ASN A 73 7.76 -8.86 1.13
N ILE A 74 6.62 -9.23 1.71
CA ILE A 74 6.13 -10.60 1.60
C ILE A 74 5.74 -10.91 0.16
N SER A 75 5.17 -9.93 -0.54
CA SER A 75 4.70 -10.13 -1.90
C SER A 75 5.83 -10.17 -2.91
N SER A 76 6.96 -9.63 -2.57
CA SER A 76 8.08 -9.64 -3.49
C SER A 76 8.91 -10.88 -3.29
#